data_19c2b5b097c0e10bba4a285424f7e0ee
#
_entry.id   19c2b5b097c0e10bba4a285424f7e0ee
#
_cell.length_a   1.000
_cell.length_b   1.000
_cell.length_c   1.000
_cell.angle_alpha   90.00
_cell.angle_beta   90.00
_cell.angle_gamma   90.00
#
_symmetry.space_group_name_H-M   'P 1'
#
loop_
_entity.id
_entity.type
_entity.pdbx_description
1 polymer ?
#
loop_
_entity_poly.entity_id
_entity_poly.type
_entity_poly.pdbx_seq_one_letter_code
_entity_poly.pdbx_strand_id
1 'polypeptide(L)'
;MEELRTNDYLKGIVSNLPESPGIYQYLNTEGTIIYVGKAKNLKRRVSSYFNREHEPGKTRVLVSKIADIRYIVVNTEEDALLLENNLIKKYKPRYNVLLKDDKTYPSICVQNEYFPRVFRTRKIIRNGSSYYGPYSHIPSMYALLDLILSLIHISEPTR
;
A
#
# COMPACT_ATOMS: atom_id res chain seq x y z
N MET A 1 -13.46 -17.78 25.21
CA MET A 1 -12.69 -19.02 25.03
C MET A 1 -12.24 -19.26 23.59
N GLU A 2 -13.05 -18.93 22.59
CA GLU A 2 -12.72 -19.11 21.17
C GLU A 2 -11.65 -18.13 20.67
N GLU A 3 -11.69 -16.86 21.08
CA GLU A 3 -10.67 -15.84 20.77
C GLU A 3 -9.27 -16.17 21.34
N LEU A 4 -9.20 -16.77 22.53
CA LEU A 4 -7.92 -17.19 23.14
C LEU A 4 -7.27 -18.34 22.34
N ARG A 5 -8.07 -19.30 21.89
CA ARG A 5 -7.59 -20.42 21.06
C ARG A 5 -7.10 -19.96 19.71
N THR A 6 -7.80 -19.00 19.07
CA THR A 6 -7.40 -18.42 17.78
C THR A 6 -6.09 -17.65 17.90
N ASN A 7 -5.89 -16.92 19.01
CA ASN A 7 -4.66 -16.15 19.22
C ASN A 7 -3.44 -17.06 19.44
N ASP A 8 -3.57 -18.15 20.20
CA ASP A 8 -2.49 -19.12 20.40
C ASP A 8 -2.17 -19.90 19.13
N TYR A 9 -3.18 -20.26 18.35
CA TYR A 9 -3.03 -20.87 17.02
C TYR A 9 -2.25 -19.98 16.07
N LEU A 10 -2.63 -18.70 15.94
CA LEU A 10 -1.93 -17.74 15.09
C LEU A 10 -0.49 -17.48 15.54
N LYS A 11 -0.23 -17.40 16.85
CA LYS A 11 1.14 -17.30 17.38
C LYS A 11 1.98 -18.52 17.00
N GLY A 12 1.39 -19.71 17.03
CA GLY A 12 2.06 -20.94 16.59
C GLY A 12 2.45 -20.88 15.11
N ILE A 13 1.57 -20.41 14.23
CA ILE A 13 1.89 -20.23 12.81
C ILE A 13 3.00 -19.19 12.64
N VAL A 14 2.88 -18.05 13.28
CA VAL A 14 3.85 -16.94 13.17
C VAL A 14 5.25 -17.37 13.62
N SER A 15 5.38 -18.16 14.71
CA SER A 15 6.66 -18.65 15.21
C SER A 15 7.37 -19.60 14.23
N ASN A 16 6.60 -20.35 13.45
CA ASN A 16 7.09 -21.31 12.47
C ASN A 16 7.29 -20.76 11.05
N LEU A 17 7.02 -19.47 10.82
CA LEU A 17 7.23 -18.84 9.52
C LEU A 17 8.71 -18.82 9.15
N PRO A 18 9.05 -19.06 7.87
CA PRO A 18 10.43 -18.97 7.39
C PRO A 18 10.93 -17.51 7.33
N GLU A 19 12.23 -17.34 7.50
CA GLU A 19 12.91 -16.04 7.35
C GLU A 19 13.32 -15.79 5.90
N SER A 20 12.44 -16.10 4.97
CA SER A 20 12.66 -16.01 3.52
C SER A 20 11.73 -14.98 2.90
N PRO A 21 12.06 -14.48 1.69
CA PRO A 21 11.14 -13.65 0.91
C PRO A 21 9.88 -14.43 0.55
N GLY A 22 8.76 -13.74 0.48
CA GLY A 22 7.51 -14.39 0.09
C GLY A 22 6.27 -13.51 0.22
N ILE A 23 5.15 -14.18 0.03
CA ILE A 23 3.81 -13.64 0.15
C ILE A 23 3.13 -14.24 1.37
N TYR A 24 2.41 -13.41 2.10
CA TYR A 24 1.50 -13.86 3.15
C TYR A 24 0.06 -13.45 2.83
N GLN A 25 -0.87 -14.29 3.22
CA GLN A 25 -2.29 -14.12 3.00
C GLN A 25 -3.01 -14.27 4.34
N TYR A 26 -3.86 -13.31 4.68
CA TYR A 26 -4.71 -13.39 5.85
C TYR A 26 -6.11 -13.83 5.45
N LEU A 27 -6.63 -14.82 6.16
CA LEU A 27 -7.96 -15.37 5.95
C LEU A 27 -8.84 -15.06 7.16
N ASN A 28 -10.13 -14.89 6.90
CA ASN A 28 -11.14 -14.77 7.95
C ASN A 28 -11.65 -16.15 8.40
N THR A 29 -12.59 -16.17 9.33
CA THR A 29 -13.22 -17.38 9.84
C THR A 29 -13.95 -18.20 8.77
N GLU A 30 -14.34 -17.58 7.66
CA GLU A 30 -15.01 -18.22 6.52
C GLU A 30 -14.01 -18.79 5.50
N GLY A 31 -12.69 -18.67 5.75
CA GLY A 31 -11.65 -19.11 4.83
C GLY A 31 -11.45 -18.17 3.63
N THR A 32 -12.05 -16.98 3.65
CA THR A 32 -11.88 -15.98 2.57
C THR A 32 -10.61 -15.18 2.78
N ILE A 33 -9.84 -14.97 1.72
CA ILE A 33 -8.64 -14.13 1.73
C ILE A 33 -9.07 -12.67 1.87
N ILE A 34 -8.72 -12.06 2.99
CA ILE A 34 -9.06 -10.66 3.32
C ILE A 34 -7.91 -9.70 3.08
N TYR A 35 -6.67 -10.19 3.04
CA TYR A 35 -5.47 -9.40 2.78
C TYR A 35 -4.36 -10.25 2.18
N VAL A 36 -3.59 -9.66 1.26
CA VAL A 36 -2.38 -10.24 0.66
C VAL A 36 -1.25 -9.21 0.80
N GLY A 37 -0.08 -9.65 1.23
CA GLY A 37 1.08 -8.78 1.33
C GLY A 37 2.39 -9.50 1.02
N LYS A 38 3.39 -8.74 0.58
CA LYS A 38 4.74 -9.22 0.34
C LYS A 38 5.67 -8.94 1.52
N ALA A 39 6.70 -9.75 1.67
CA ALA A 39 7.75 -9.58 2.65
C ALA A 39 9.13 -9.98 2.10
N LYS A 40 10.18 -9.27 2.51
CA LYS A 40 11.58 -9.71 2.36
C LYS A 40 11.92 -10.81 3.36
N ASN A 41 11.28 -10.79 4.51
CA ASN A 41 11.37 -11.79 5.56
C ASN A 41 9.95 -12.00 6.11
N LEU A 42 9.35 -13.15 5.80
CA LEU A 42 7.97 -13.48 6.16
C LEU A 42 7.77 -13.45 7.69
N LYS A 43 8.65 -14.12 8.45
CA LYS A 43 8.56 -14.19 9.90
C LYS A 43 8.57 -12.79 10.54
N ARG A 44 9.54 -11.97 10.20
CA ARG A 44 9.69 -10.62 10.73
C ARG A 44 8.49 -9.74 10.39
N ARG A 45 8.03 -9.81 9.13
CA ARG A 45 6.92 -8.98 8.64
C ARG A 45 5.60 -9.36 9.29
N VAL A 46 5.27 -10.65 9.31
CA VAL A 46 4.02 -11.14 9.90
C VAL A 46 4.01 -10.91 11.41
N SER A 47 5.11 -11.23 12.11
CA SER A 47 5.22 -10.96 13.55
C SER A 47 4.96 -9.50 13.90
N SER A 48 5.35 -8.56 13.04
CA SER A 48 5.13 -7.12 13.28
C SER A 48 3.66 -6.72 13.37
N TYR A 49 2.74 -7.51 12.79
CA TYR A 49 1.30 -7.28 12.93
C TYR A 49 0.75 -7.72 14.29
N PHE A 50 1.37 -8.68 14.93
CA PHE A 50 0.90 -9.26 16.19
C PHE A 50 1.63 -8.73 17.43
N ASN A 51 2.84 -8.18 17.26
CA ASN A 51 3.68 -7.69 18.36
C ASN A 51 3.56 -6.18 18.63
N ARG A 52 2.89 -5.42 17.76
CA ARG A 52 2.68 -3.99 17.97
C ARG A 52 1.32 -3.75 18.63
N GLU A 53 1.31 -2.91 19.68
CA GLU A 53 0.11 -2.19 20.04
C GLU A 53 -0.22 -1.29 18.84
N HIS A 54 -1.17 -1.73 18.04
CA HIS A 54 -1.55 -1.01 16.82
C HIS A 54 -2.19 0.32 17.21
N GLU A 55 -1.69 1.39 16.63
CA GLU A 55 -2.44 2.65 16.62
C GLU A 55 -3.88 2.40 16.15
N PRO A 56 -4.87 3.09 16.76
CA PRO A 56 -6.27 2.93 16.38
C PRO A 56 -6.43 3.25 14.89
N GLY A 57 -6.83 2.26 14.10
CA GLY A 57 -6.99 2.43 12.66
C GLY A 57 -7.33 1.14 11.91
N LYS A 58 -7.32 1.23 10.59
CA LYS A 58 -7.68 0.15 9.66
C LYS A 58 -6.87 -1.14 9.86
N THR A 59 -5.59 -1.03 10.28
CA THR A 59 -4.72 -2.18 10.54
C THR A 59 -5.19 -2.99 11.75
N ARG A 60 -5.66 -2.33 12.81
CA ARG A 60 -6.20 -3.01 13.99
C ARG A 60 -7.46 -3.80 13.64
N VAL A 61 -8.34 -3.23 12.81
CA VAL A 61 -9.54 -3.92 12.33
C VAL A 61 -9.17 -5.12 11.46
N LEU A 62 -8.15 -5.00 10.59
CA LEU A 62 -7.65 -6.13 9.83
C LEU A 62 -7.18 -7.25 10.75
N VAL A 63 -6.28 -6.95 11.70
CA VAL A 63 -5.71 -7.95 12.62
C VAL A 63 -6.79 -8.68 13.42
N SER A 64 -7.83 -7.97 13.88
CA SER A 64 -8.94 -8.59 14.63
C SER A 64 -9.81 -9.56 13.79
N LYS A 65 -9.68 -9.52 12.46
CA LYS A 65 -10.43 -10.39 11.54
C LYS A 65 -9.62 -11.57 11.02
N ILE A 66 -8.33 -11.67 11.38
CA ILE A 66 -7.47 -12.78 10.94
C ILE A 66 -7.82 -14.03 11.75
N ALA A 67 -8.22 -15.08 11.06
CA ALA A 67 -8.44 -16.40 11.64
C ALA A 67 -7.38 -17.41 11.21
N ASP A 68 -6.77 -17.23 10.04
CA ASP A 68 -5.72 -18.10 9.51
C ASP A 68 -4.71 -17.32 8.67
N ILE A 69 -3.49 -17.86 8.54
CA ILE A 69 -2.39 -17.29 7.79
C ILE A 69 -1.83 -18.33 6.83
N ARG A 70 -1.82 -18.01 5.53
CA ARG A 70 -1.12 -18.78 4.52
C ARG A 70 0.07 -18.01 3.99
N TYR A 71 1.11 -18.70 3.55
CA TYR A 71 2.29 -18.08 2.97
C TYR A 71 2.81 -18.87 1.78
N ILE A 72 3.53 -18.17 0.91
CA ILE A 72 4.21 -18.75 -0.26
C ILE A 72 5.63 -18.17 -0.25
N VAL A 73 6.64 -19.03 -0.17
CA VAL A 73 8.05 -18.64 -0.27
C VAL A 73 8.41 -18.45 -1.74
N VAL A 74 9.17 -17.41 -2.03
CA VAL A 74 9.71 -17.13 -3.36
C VAL A 74 11.21 -16.86 -3.26
N ASN A 75 11.91 -16.91 -4.41
CA ASN A 75 13.36 -16.77 -4.43
C ASN A 75 13.82 -15.31 -4.31
N THR A 76 13.06 -14.37 -4.91
CA THR A 76 13.43 -12.96 -4.97
C THR A 76 12.29 -12.04 -4.51
N GLU A 77 12.65 -10.78 -4.21
CA GLU A 77 11.64 -9.76 -3.86
C GLU A 77 10.79 -9.36 -5.07
N GLU A 78 11.38 -9.41 -6.27
CA GLU A 78 10.70 -9.16 -7.55
C GLU A 78 9.62 -10.21 -7.80
N ASP A 79 9.92 -11.49 -7.57
CA ASP A 79 8.95 -12.57 -7.66
C ASP A 79 7.80 -12.38 -6.66
N ALA A 80 8.14 -11.95 -5.44
CA ALA A 80 7.13 -11.62 -4.43
C ALA A 80 6.21 -10.48 -4.89
N LEU A 81 6.76 -9.43 -5.50
CA LEU A 81 5.97 -8.30 -6.00
C LEU A 81 5.02 -8.73 -7.13
N LEU A 82 5.52 -9.52 -8.09
CA LEU A 82 4.71 -10.01 -9.19
C LEU A 82 3.58 -10.91 -8.71
N LEU A 83 3.89 -11.82 -7.78
CA LEU A 83 2.91 -12.74 -7.20
C LEU A 83 1.87 -12.00 -6.36
N GLU A 84 2.28 -11.00 -5.54
CA GLU A 84 1.37 -10.13 -4.79
C GLU A 84 0.34 -9.46 -5.72
N ASN A 85 0.83 -8.83 -6.80
CA ASN A 85 -0.04 -8.16 -7.76
C ASN A 85 -1.05 -9.11 -8.41
N ASN A 86 -0.60 -10.32 -8.79
CA ASN A 86 -1.46 -11.33 -9.40
C ASN A 86 -2.53 -11.83 -8.42
N LEU A 87 -2.15 -12.09 -7.17
CA LEU A 87 -3.08 -12.54 -6.13
C LEU A 87 -4.09 -11.46 -5.76
N ILE A 88 -3.67 -10.19 -5.67
CA ILE A 88 -4.57 -9.06 -5.41
C ILE A 88 -5.57 -8.89 -6.56
N LYS A 89 -5.14 -9.01 -7.81
CA LYS A 89 -6.03 -8.95 -8.99
C LYS A 89 -7.03 -10.10 -9.00
N LYS A 90 -6.58 -11.32 -8.66
CA LYS A 90 -7.40 -12.53 -8.67
C LYS A 90 -8.45 -12.53 -7.55
N TYR A 91 -8.03 -12.26 -6.32
CA TYR A 91 -8.88 -12.40 -5.14
C TYR A 91 -9.57 -11.11 -4.71
N LYS A 92 -9.09 -9.95 -5.17
CA LYS A 92 -9.58 -8.61 -4.82
C LYS A 92 -9.83 -8.45 -3.31
N PRO A 93 -8.83 -8.73 -2.44
CA PRO A 93 -9.03 -8.79 -1.01
C PRO A 93 -9.50 -7.45 -0.47
N ARG A 94 -10.52 -7.48 0.39
CA ARG A 94 -11.19 -6.28 0.91
C ARG A 94 -10.22 -5.27 1.52
N TYR A 95 -9.28 -5.74 2.34
CA TYR A 95 -8.37 -4.85 3.05
C TYR A 95 -7.20 -4.34 2.18
N ASN A 96 -6.85 -5.01 1.09
CA ASN A 96 -5.93 -4.45 0.10
C ASN A 96 -6.52 -3.20 -0.57
N VAL A 97 -7.81 -3.23 -0.91
CA VAL A 97 -8.51 -2.07 -1.47
C VAL A 97 -8.59 -0.95 -0.45
N LEU A 98 -9.03 -1.23 0.79
CA LEU A 98 -9.17 -0.24 1.86
C LEU A 98 -7.83 0.38 2.30
N LEU A 99 -6.72 -0.38 2.26
CA LEU A 99 -5.38 0.11 2.59
C LEU A 99 -4.70 0.84 1.43
N LYS A 100 -5.09 0.53 0.17
CA LYS A 100 -4.64 1.30 -1.01
C LYS A 100 -5.14 2.73 -1.01
N ASP A 101 -6.32 2.98 -0.48
CA ASP A 101 -6.88 4.33 -0.38
C ASP A 101 -6.03 5.28 0.48
N ASP A 102 -5.21 4.75 1.39
CA ASP A 102 -4.26 5.54 2.20
C ASP A 102 -2.90 5.76 1.53
N LYS A 103 -2.60 5.02 0.44
CA LYS A 103 -1.34 5.11 -0.32
C LYS A 103 -1.59 5.46 -1.79
N THR A 104 -2.43 6.46 -2.04
CA THR A 104 -2.54 7.02 -3.37
C THR A 104 -1.21 7.63 -3.78
N TYR A 105 -0.66 7.15 -4.90
CA TYR A 105 0.51 7.78 -5.49
C TYR A 105 0.19 9.25 -5.83
N PRO A 106 1.14 10.15 -5.61
CA PRO A 106 0.92 11.56 -5.91
C PRO A 106 0.76 11.80 -7.40
N SER A 107 -0.06 12.78 -7.73
CA SER A 107 -0.23 13.34 -9.07
C SER A 107 0.22 14.80 -9.09
N ILE A 108 0.55 15.31 -10.25
CA ILE A 108 0.75 16.73 -10.48
C ILE A 108 -0.59 17.32 -10.86
N CYS A 109 -1.02 18.35 -10.15
CA CYS A 109 -2.24 19.11 -10.43
C CYS A 109 -1.86 20.44 -11.08
N VAL A 110 -2.49 20.74 -12.21
CA VAL A 110 -2.50 22.08 -12.83
C VAL A 110 -3.86 22.67 -12.55
N GLN A 111 -3.92 23.67 -11.68
CA GLN A 111 -5.17 24.23 -11.21
C GLN A 111 -5.81 25.12 -12.29
N ASN A 112 -7.12 24.94 -12.49
CA ASN A 112 -7.86 25.76 -13.45
C ASN A 112 -8.27 27.09 -12.81
N GLU A 113 -7.33 28.02 -12.77
CA GLU A 113 -7.50 29.38 -12.26
C GLU A 113 -6.89 30.38 -13.26
N TYR A 114 -7.18 31.67 -13.08
CA TYR A 114 -6.63 32.73 -13.94
C TYR A 114 -5.09 32.78 -13.90
N PHE A 115 -4.49 32.45 -12.73
CA PHE A 115 -3.06 32.19 -12.56
C PHE A 115 -2.87 30.72 -12.15
N PRO A 116 -2.69 29.80 -13.13
CA PRO A 116 -2.62 28.39 -12.86
C PRO A 116 -1.47 28.03 -11.94
N ARG A 117 -1.78 27.38 -10.83
CA ARG A 117 -0.77 26.82 -9.93
C ARG A 117 -0.50 25.36 -10.27
N VAL A 118 0.77 24.97 -10.23
CA VAL A 118 1.22 23.60 -10.46
C VAL A 118 1.80 23.07 -9.16
N PHE A 119 1.22 21.97 -8.65
CA PHE A 119 1.64 21.40 -7.38
C PHE A 119 1.35 19.90 -7.31
N ARG A 120 2.03 19.24 -6.37
CA ARG A 120 1.80 17.83 -6.06
C ARG A 120 0.55 17.66 -5.19
N THR A 121 -0.29 16.70 -5.54
CA THR A 121 -1.45 16.31 -4.73
C THR A 121 -1.66 14.81 -4.72
N ARG A 122 -2.30 14.31 -3.66
CA ARG A 122 -2.81 12.93 -3.60
C ARG A 122 -4.33 12.87 -3.72
N LYS A 123 -4.98 14.03 -3.71
CA LYS A 123 -6.44 14.14 -3.84
C LYS A 123 -6.78 14.63 -5.24
N ILE A 124 -7.70 13.95 -5.91
CA ILE A 124 -8.29 14.38 -7.17
C ILE A 124 -9.63 15.01 -6.84
N ILE A 125 -9.77 16.31 -7.15
CA ILE A 125 -10.99 17.08 -6.94
C ILE A 125 -11.58 17.44 -8.30
N ARG A 126 -12.86 17.20 -8.49
CA ARG A 126 -13.55 17.56 -9.74
C ARG A 126 -13.92 19.04 -9.75
N ASN A 127 -12.94 19.89 -10.01
CA ASN A 127 -13.08 21.35 -10.08
C ASN A 127 -12.60 21.95 -11.41
N GLY A 128 -12.50 21.12 -12.45
CA GLY A 128 -11.98 21.54 -13.76
C GLY A 128 -10.45 21.60 -13.87
N SER A 129 -9.72 21.32 -12.79
CA SER A 129 -8.26 21.24 -12.83
C SER A 129 -7.77 19.98 -13.54
N SER A 130 -6.59 20.05 -14.18
CA SER A 130 -5.96 18.93 -14.87
C SER A 130 -5.04 18.16 -13.92
N TYR A 131 -5.11 16.82 -13.95
CA TYR A 131 -4.30 15.94 -13.11
C TYR A 131 -3.47 15.00 -13.98
N TYR A 132 -2.17 14.96 -13.73
CA TYR A 132 -1.21 14.12 -14.44
C TYR A 132 -0.59 13.11 -13.48
N GLY A 133 -0.55 11.84 -13.86
CA GLY A 133 -0.11 10.73 -13.04
C GLY A 133 -1.18 9.67 -12.87
N PRO A 134 -1.11 8.81 -11.87
CA PRO A 134 -0.23 8.86 -10.67
C PRO A 134 1.21 8.44 -10.95
N TYR A 135 2.16 9.02 -10.21
CA TYR A 135 3.59 8.73 -10.32
C TYR A 135 4.05 7.75 -9.23
N SER A 136 4.53 6.59 -9.64
CA SER A 136 5.08 5.57 -8.72
C SER A 136 6.49 5.91 -8.22
N HIS A 137 7.28 6.59 -9.06
CA HIS A 137 8.65 7.00 -8.72
C HIS A 137 8.69 8.48 -8.33
N ILE A 138 8.74 8.74 -7.04
CA ILE A 138 8.65 10.10 -6.46
C ILE A 138 9.77 11.03 -6.90
N PRO A 139 11.06 10.61 -6.95
CA PRO A 139 12.14 11.50 -7.42
C PRO A 139 11.93 12.00 -8.85
N SER A 140 11.50 11.14 -9.76
CA SER A 140 11.21 11.55 -11.16
C SER A 140 10.05 12.55 -11.24
N MET A 141 9.03 12.40 -10.39
CA MET A 141 7.93 13.35 -10.31
C MET A 141 8.42 14.74 -9.85
N TYR A 142 9.29 14.80 -8.84
CA TYR A 142 9.86 16.09 -8.40
C TYR A 142 10.73 16.73 -9.46
N ALA A 143 11.58 15.95 -10.15
CA ALA A 143 12.40 16.46 -11.26
C ALA A 143 11.52 17.06 -12.38
N LEU A 144 10.40 16.39 -12.71
CA LEU A 144 9.44 16.90 -13.68
C LEU A 144 8.75 18.18 -13.18
N LEU A 145 8.34 18.22 -11.91
CA LEU A 145 7.70 19.38 -11.31
C LEU A 145 8.63 20.59 -11.30
N ASP A 146 9.90 20.41 -10.92
CA ASP A 146 10.92 21.45 -10.93
C ASP A 146 11.18 21.97 -12.35
N LEU A 147 11.22 21.10 -13.35
CA LEU A 147 11.34 21.48 -14.75
C LEU A 147 10.15 22.34 -15.20
N ILE A 148 8.92 21.94 -14.89
CA ILE A 148 7.70 22.69 -15.24
C ILE A 148 7.73 24.07 -14.59
N LEU A 149 8.07 24.15 -13.29
CA LEU A 149 8.13 25.40 -12.56
C LEU A 149 9.24 26.34 -13.11
N SER A 150 10.40 25.80 -13.52
CA SER A 150 11.46 26.58 -14.14
C SER A 150 11.04 27.17 -15.49
N LEU A 151 10.27 26.42 -16.30
CA LEU A 151 9.75 26.90 -17.58
C LEU A 151 8.71 28.01 -17.41
N ILE A 152 7.89 27.94 -16.37
CA ILE A 152 6.90 29.00 -16.05
C ILE A 152 7.61 30.30 -15.64
N HIS A 153 8.70 30.23 -14.86
CA HIS A 153 9.48 31.41 -14.47
C HIS A 153 10.23 32.08 -15.63
N ILE A 154 10.63 31.33 -16.66
CA ILE A 154 11.30 31.89 -17.85
C ILE A 154 10.32 32.69 -18.73
N SER A 155 9.03 32.43 -18.65
CA SER A 155 8.00 33.08 -19.44
C SER A 155 7.46 34.38 -18.82
N GLU A 156 7.91 34.78 -17.62
CA GLU A 156 7.60 36.10 -17.09
C GLU A 156 8.53 37.16 -17.75
N PRO A 157 7.97 38.15 -18.50
CA PRO A 157 8.78 39.22 -19.03
C PRO A 157 9.36 40.01 -17.87
N THR A 158 10.69 40.04 -17.77
CA THR A 158 11.42 40.97 -16.91
C THR A 158 10.94 42.41 -17.19
N ARG A 159 10.24 42.97 -16.22
CA ARG A 159 10.01 44.43 -16.19
C ARG A 159 11.23 45.14 -15.67
#